data_cd351f3e63a087ea7ad13f08ec773402
#
_entry.id   cd351f3e63a087ea7ad13f08ec773402
#
_cell.length_a   1.000
_cell.length_b   1.000
_cell.length_c   1.000
_cell.angle_alpha   90.00
_cell.angle_beta   90.00
_cell.angle_gamma   90.00
#
_symmetry.space_group_name_H-M   'P 1'
#
loop_
_entity.id
_entity.type
_entity.pdbx_description
1 polymer ?
#
loop_
_entity_poly.entity_id
_entity_poly.type
_entity_poly.pdbx_seq_one_letter_code
_entity_poly.pdbx_strand_id
1 'polypeptide(L)'
;MFKLDNRIENDSFFIQETKNFQIRLMNVQEFFWIVLIPIKPNLIELSDLEVDERNELLNFAVDLGNYIKSDQNFDKVNIGMLGNVVAQLHLHIVLRNKDDPAWPGPVWGWKSTSNLDEETKKIRSKLIVQYLK
;
A
#
# COMPACT_ATOMS: atom_id res chain seq x y z
N MET A 1 18.60 12.84 4.00
CA MET A 1 18.02 11.95 5.02
C MET A 1 16.55 11.69 4.72
N PHE A 2 16.14 10.44 4.77
CA PHE A 2 14.75 10.08 4.52
C PHE A 2 13.82 10.68 5.59
N LYS A 3 12.71 11.28 5.12
CA LYS A 3 11.64 11.77 6.00
C LYS A 3 10.31 11.46 5.31
N LEU A 4 9.44 10.74 6.01
CA LEU A 4 8.11 10.42 5.48
C LEU A 4 7.28 11.69 5.32
N ASP A 5 6.62 11.82 4.17
CA ASP A 5 5.69 12.93 3.91
C ASP A 5 4.56 12.90 4.95
N ASN A 6 4.24 14.07 5.51
CA ASN A 6 3.23 14.19 6.58
C ASN A 6 1.84 13.70 6.14
N ARG A 7 1.50 13.84 4.87
CA ARG A 7 0.20 13.39 4.34
C ARG A 7 0.11 11.87 4.32
N ILE A 8 1.18 11.20 3.93
CA ILE A 8 1.24 9.73 3.99
C ILE A 8 1.14 9.27 5.44
N GLU A 9 1.88 9.93 6.33
CA GLU A 9 1.86 9.60 7.75
C GLU A 9 0.47 9.77 8.36
N ASN A 10 -0.21 10.86 8.04
CA ASN A 10 -1.54 11.16 8.57
C ASN A 10 -2.63 10.25 8.01
N ASP A 11 -2.49 9.79 6.77
CA ASP A 11 -3.51 9.00 6.07
C ASP A 11 -3.34 7.49 6.24
N SER A 12 -2.32 7.06 6.95
CA SER A 12 -2.00 5.64 7.08
C SER A 12 -1.41 5.30 8.44
N PHE A 13 -1.37 3.99 8.73
CA PHE A 13 -0.77 3.46 9.95
C PHE A 13 0.51 2.71 9.61
N PHE A 14 1.56 2.93 10.40
CA PHE A 14 2.80 2.17 10.29
C PHE A 14 2.54 0.70 10.64
N ILE A 15 3.04 -0.20 9.79
CA ILE A 15 2.98 -1.65 10.05
C ILE A 15 4.36 -2.19 10.39
N GLN A 16 5.31 -2.03 9.46
CA GLN A 16 6.66 -2.55 9.65
C GLN A 16 7.61 -1.92 8.62
N GLU A 17 8.90 -1.93 8.93
CA GLU A 17 9.94 -1.58 7.97
C GLU A 17 10.72 -2.83 7.56
N THR A 18 11.10 -2.88 6.29
CA THR A 18 12.17 -3.76 5.83
C THR A 18 13.45 -2.91 5.73
N LYS A 19 14.54 -3.51 5.25
CA LYS A 19 15.79 -2.77 5.03
C LYS A 19 15.58 -1.57 4.08
N ASN A 20 14.74 -1.74 3.06
CA ASN A 20 14.67 -0.79 1.94
C ASN A 20 13.36 -0.02 1.84
N PHE A 21 12.30 -0.44 2.53
CA PHE A 21 11.02 0.29 2.47
C PHE A 21 10.19 0.11 3.73
N GLN A 22 9.30 1.08 3.93
CA GLN A 22 8.34 1.10 5.00
C GLN A 22 6.99 0.60 4.48
N ILE A 23 6.31 -0.22 5.27
CA ILE A 23 4.99 -0.78 4.93
C ILE A 23 3.96 -0.10 5.81
N ARG A 24 2.95 0.50 5.18
CA ARG A 24 1.87 1.19 5.87
C ARG A 24 0.51 0.72 5.37
N LEU A 25 -0.50 0.82 6.23
CA LEU A 25 -1.88 0.47 5.92
C LEU A 25 -2.70 1.76 5.86
N MET A 26 -3.37 2.00 4.74
CA MET A 26 -4.20 3.19 4.58
C MET A 26 -5.39 3.16 5.53
N ASN A 27 -5.70 4.30 6.12
CA ASN A 27 -6.81 4.48 7.07
C ASN A 27 -8.14 4.62 6.32
N VAL A 28 -8.53 3.55 5.61
CA VAL A 28 -9.74 3.49 4.78
C VAL A 28 -10.45 2.17 5.04
N GLN A 29 -11.67 2.23 5.52
CA GLN A 29 -12.45 1.04 5.87
C GLN A 29 -12.88 0.26 4.62
N GLU A 30 -13.26 0.94 3.55
CA GLU A 30 -13.88 0.35 2.37
C GLU A 30 -12.93 -0.53 1.53
N PHE A 31 -11.62 -0.30 1.64
CA PHE A 31 -10.64 -1.00 0.83
C PHE A 31 -9.45 -1.47 1.67
N PHE A 32 -9.00 -2.69 1.43
CA PHE A 32 -7.74 -3.17 2.00
C PHE A 32 -6.61 -2.59 1.16
N TRP A 33 -6.00 -1.54 1.66
CA TRP A 33 -5.10 -0.67 0.89
C TRP A 33 -3.77 -0.51 1.61
N ILE A 34 -2.71 -1.01 0.99
CA ILE A 34 -1.35 -0.99 1.52
C ILE A 34 -0.52 -0.01 0.71
N VAL A 35 0.39 0.70 1.36
CA VAL A 35 1.39 1.53 0.66
C VAL A 35 2.79 1.12 1.10
N LEU A 36 3.69 1.06 0.13
CA LEU A 36 5.12 0.82 0.33
C LEU A 36 5.88 2.09 0.00
N ILE A 37 6.73 2.54 0.92
CA ILE A 37 7.51 3.77 0.74
C ILE A 37 8.99 3.41 0.82
N PRO A 38 9.76 3.53 -0.29
CA PRO A 38 11.20 3.31 -0.23
C PRO A 38 11.88 4.27 0.74
N ILE A 39 12.79 3.74 1.57
CA ILE A 39 13.47 4.51 2.62
C ILE A 39 14.73 5.13 2.03
N LYS A 40 14.54 6.13 1.19
CA LYS A 40 15.61 6.86 0.52
C LYS A 40 15.15 8.29 0.27
N PRO A 41 16.02 9.29 0.46
CA PRO A 41 15.60 10.68 0.23
C PRO A 41 15.46 10.98 -1.26
N ASN A 42 14.63 11.98 -1.56
CA ASN A 42 14.50 12.59 -2.90
C ASN A 42 14.02 11.66 -4.01
N LEU A 43 13.23 10.63 -3.68
CA LEU A 43 12.61 9.76 -4.67
C LEU A 43 11.24 10.30 -5.06
N ILE A 44 11.04 10.49 -6.35
CA ILE A 44 9.76 10.94 -6.92
C ILE A 44 9.24 9.90 -7.92
N GLU A 45 10.09 9.52 -8.87
CA GLU A 45 9.74 8.58 -9.92
C GLU A 45 10.32 7.20 -9.64
N LEU A 46 9.67 6.17 -10.18
CA LEU A 46 10.20 4.81 -10.10
C LEU A 46 11.60 4.73 -10.72
N SER A 47 11.86 5.55 -11.74
CA SER A 47 13.18 5.63 -12.40
C SER A 47 14.27 6.22 -11.51
N ASP A 48 13.92 6.85 -10.39
CA ASP A 48 14.92 7.35 -9.42
C ASP A 48 15.54 6.23 -8.61
N LEU A 49 14.93 5.04 -8.60
CA LEU A 49 15.51 3.86 -7.97
C LEU A 49 16.47 3.16 -8.92
N GLU A 50 17.51 2.54 -8.36
CA GLU A 50 18.35 1.62 -9.11
C GLU A 50 17.51 0.42 -9.58
N VAL A 51 17.96 -0.24 -10.65
CA VAL A 51 17.22 -1.37 -11.23
C VAL A 51 16.91 -2.45 -10.21
N ASP A 52 17.90 -2.82 -9.40
CA ASP A 52 17.71 -3.88 -8.37
C ASP A 52 16.71 -3.44 -7.31
N GLU A 53 16.75 -2.16 -6.92
CA GLU A 53 15.81 -1.60 -5.93
C GLU A 53 14.38 -1.59 -6.46
N ARG A 54 14.20 -1.22 -7.74
CA ARG A 54 12.88 -1.27 -8.40
C ARG A 54 12.34 -2.69 -8.43
N ASN A 55 13.17 -3.63 -8.84
CA ASN A 55 12.78 -5.02 -8.94
C ASN A 55 12.37 -5.59 -7.59
N GLU A 56 13.11 -5.26 -6.54
CA GLU A 56 12.78 -5.69 -5.18
C GLU A 56 11.43 -5.13 -4.74
N LEU A 57 11.21 -3.83 -4.95
CA LEU A 57 9.96 -3.17 -4.58
C LEU A 57 8.76 -3.78 -5.31
N LEU A 58 8.86 -3.93 -6.62
CA LEU A 58 7.78 -4.46 -7.45
C LEU A 58 7.50 -5.93 -7.14
N ASN A 59 8.54 -6.73 -7.00
CA ASN A 59 8.38 -8.15 -6.65
C ASN A 59 7.74 -8.32 -5.27
N PHE A 60 8.17 -7.53 -4.31
CA PHE A 60 7.57 -7.56 -2.97
C PHE A 60 6.08 -7.20 -3.03
N ALA A 61 5.73 -6.16 -3.78
CA ALA A 61 4.33 -5.74 -3.92
C ALA A 61 3.46 -6.83 -4.56
N VAL A 62 3.97 -7.45 -5.61
CA VAL A 62 3.28 -8.54 -6.31
C VAL A 62 3.07 -9.73 -5.37
N ASP A 63 4.13 -10.12 -4.67
CA ASP A 63 4.08 -11.31 -3.81
C ASP A 63 3.18 -11.08 -2.58
N LEU A 64 3.28 -9.92 -1.94
CA LEU A 64 2.41 -9.57 -0.81
C LEU A 64 0.94 -9.52 -1.24
N GLY A 65 0.67 -8.83 -2.34
CA GLY A 65 -0.69 -8.73 -2.87
C GLY A 65 -1.28 -10.09 -3.21
N ASN A 66 -0.50 -10.94 -3.84
CA ASN A 66 -0.94 -12.29 -4.20
C ASN A 66 -1.17 -13.18 -2.97
N TYR A 67 -0.31 -13.06 -1.96
CA TYR A 67 -0.47 -13.79 -0.71
C TYR A 67 -1.81 -13.45 -0.04
N ILE A 68 -2.10 -12.16 0.12
CA ILE A 68 -3.34 -11.71 0.77
C ILE A 68 -4.55 -12.06 -0.09
N LYS A 69 -4.45 -11.88 -1.42
CA LYS A 69 -5.52 -12.23 -2.35
C LYS A 69 -5.92 -13.69 -2.20
N SER A 70 -4.95 -14.58 -2.16
CA SER A 70 -5.19 -16.03 -2.04
C SER A 70 -5.73 -16.41 -0.67
N ASP A 71 -5.13 -15.86 0.39
CA ASP A 71 -5.50 -16.19 1.77
C ASP A 71 -6.93 -15.73 2.10
N GLN A 72 -7.34 -14.57 1.60
CA GLN A 72 -8.63 -13.95 1.91
C GLN A 72 -9.62 -14.02 0.76
N ASN A 73 -9.27 -14.69 -0.32
CA ASN A 73 -10.16 -14.91 -1.46
C ASN A 73 -10.64 -13.59 -2.09
N PHE A 74 -9.74 -12.61 -2.26
CA PHE A 74 -10.04 -11.40 -3.01
C PHE A 74 -10.11 -11.68 -4.51
N ASP A 75 -10.82 -10.83 -5.24
CA ASP A 75 -11.03 -11.01 -6.69
C ASP A 75 -9.87 -10.46 -7.51
N LYS A 76 -9.22 -9.39 -7.04
CA LYS A 76 -8.23 -8.67 -7.84
C LYS A 76 -7.24 -7.93 -6.96
N VAL A 77 -6.01 -7.75 -7.44
CA VAL A 77 -5.02 -6.85 -6.85
C VAL A 77 -4.78 -5.71 -7.83
N ASN A 78 -4.93 -4.47 -7.36
CA ASN A 78 -4.50 -3.30 -8.13
C ASN A 78 -3.20 -2.78 -7.55
N ILE A 79 -2.19 -2.61 -8.39
CA ILE A 79 -0.89 -2.07 -8.01
C ILE A 79 -0.65 -0.83 -8.86
N GLY A 80 -0.24 0.27 -8.23
CA GLY A 80 0.00 1.49 -8.97
C GLY A 80 0.68 2.56 -8.16
N MET A 81 1.12 3.59 -8.87
CA MET A 81 1.74 4.79 -8.31
C MET A 81 1.17 6.01 -9.04
N LEU A 82 0.87 7.05 -8.29
CA LEU A 82 0.37 8.29 -8.86
C LEU A 82 1.36 9.44 -8.62
N GLY A 83 1.53 9.86 -7.37
CA GLY A 83 2.47 10.92 -7.03
C GLY A 83 2.05 12.31 -7.47
N ASN A 84 0.78 12.50 -7.85
CA ASN A 84 0.31 13.78 -8.39
C ASN A 84 0.05 14.82 -7.28
N VAL A 85 -0.35 14.37 -6.09
CA VAL A 85 -0.57 15.22 -4.92
C VAL A 85 0.61 15.10 -3.96
N VAL A 86 0.99 13.89 -3.60
CA VAL A 86 2.15 13.61 -2.76
C VAL A 86 3.26 13.06 -3.65
N ALA A 87 4.29 13.87 -3.85
CA ALA A 87 5.36 13.53 -4.80
C ALA A 87 6.29 12.42 -4.30
N GLN A 88 6.45 12.27 -3.00
CA GLN A 88 7.32 11.22 -2.44
C GLN A 88 6.91 9.86 -2.98
N LEU A 89 7.86 9.14 -3.57
CA LEU A 89 7.59 7.85 -4.21
C LEU A 89 6.94 6.87 -3.23
N HIS A 90 5.76 6.38 -3.58
CA HIS A 90 5.05 5.37 -2.81
C HIS A 90 4.23 4.51 -3.77
N LEU A 91 4.23 3.21 -3.50
CA LEU A 91 3.55 2.22 -4.31
C LEU A 91 2.32 1.71 -3.58
N HIS A 92 1.18 1.73 -4.26
CA HIS A 92 -0.10 1.25 -3.71
C HIS A 92 -0.37 -0.20 -4.09
N ILE A 93 -0.85 -0.96 -3.12
CA ILE A 93 -1.36 -2.33 -3.32
C ILE A 93 -2.77 -2.36 -2.77
N VAL A 94 -3.76 -2.57 -3.63
CA VAL A 94 -5.17 -2.57 -3.21
C VAL A 94 -5.80 -3.92 -3.50
N LEU A 95 -6.32 -4.56 -2.48
CA LEU A 95 -7.04 -5.83 -2.60
C LEU A 95 -8.50 -5.51 -2.91
N ARG A 96 -9.01 -6.01 -4.04
CA ARG A 96 -10.32 -5.62 -4.55
C ARG A 96 -11.29 -6.80 -4.56
N ASN A 97 -12.55 -6.48 -4.29
CA ASN A 97 -13.66 -7.38 -4.50
C ASN A 97 -14.63 -6.79 -5.53
N LYS A 98 -15.28 -7.65 -6.31
CA LYS A 98 -16.23 -7.19 -7.33
C LYS A 98 -17.45 -6.51 -6.74
N ASP A 99 -17.69 -6.68 -5.46
CA ASP A 99 -18.78 -6.04 -4.73
C ASP A 99 -18.34 -4.80 -3.92
N ASP A 100 -17.08 -4.37 -4.05
CA ASP A 100 -16.64 -3.16 -3.34
C ASP A 100 -17.28 -1.91 -3.94
N PRO A 101 -17.37 -0.80 -3.16
CA PRO A 101 -18.18 0.35 -3.57
C PRO A 101 -17.68 1.08 -4.82
N ALA A 102 -16.40 0.92 -5.20
CA ALA A 102 -15.84 1.59 -6.38
C ALA A 102 -15.80 0.69 -7.62
N TRP A 103 -15.96 -0.62 -7.44
CA TRP A 103 -15.81 -1.57 -8.54
C TRP A 103 -16.75 -1.27 -9.72
N PRO A 104 -16.31 -1.32 -10.99
CA PRO A 104 -14.96 -1.73 -11.46
C PRO A 104 -13.96 -0.59 -11.55
N GLY A 105 -14.28 0.58 -11.05
CA GLY A 105 -13.39 1.74 -11.07
C GLY A 105 -12.26 1.62 -10.08
N PRO A 106 -11.24 2.49 -10.20
CA PRO A 106 -10.12 2.51 -9.26
C PRO A 106 -10.54 3.09 -7.91
N VAL A 107 -9.74 2.82 -6.87
CA VAL A 107 -9.99 3.41 -5.55
C VAL A 107 -9.56 4.88 -5.48
N TRP A 108 -8.59 5.26 -6.31
CA TRP A 108 -8.12 6.66 -6.35
C TRP A 108 -9.23 7.55 -6.90
N GLY A 109 -9.55 8.59 -6.13
CA GLY A 109 -10.67 9.47 -6.45
C GLY A 109 -12.00 9.06 -5.82
N TRP A 110 -12.07 7.92 -5.15
CA TRP A 110 -13.24 7.55 -4.37
C TRP A 110 -13.35 8.48 -3.16
N LYS A 111 -14.50 9.12 -3.00
CA LYS A 111 -14.66 10.22 -2.02
C LYS A 111 -15.41 9.84 -0.75
N SER A 112 -16.15 8.76 -0.75
CA SER A 112 -16.97 8.36 0.39
C SER A 112 -16.24 7.31 1.24
N THR A 113 -15.09 7.71 1.80
CA THR A 113 -14.30 6.81 2.66
C THR A 113 -14.59 7.07 4.12
N SER A 114 -14.49 6.02 4.93
CA SER A 114 -14.52 6.09 6.38
C SER A 114 -13.21 5.53 6.94
N ASN A 115 -12.89 5.96 8.17
CA ASN A 115 -11.68 5.49 8.85
C ASN A 115 -11.81 4.02 9.23
N LEU A 116 -10.66 3.34 9.32
CA LEU A 116 -10.60 1.96 9.78
C LEU A 116 -11.14 1.84 11.21
N ASP A 117 -12.03 0.87 11.43
CA ASP A 117 -12.34 0.45 12.80
C ASP A 117 -11.16 -0.40 13.35
N GLU A 118 -11.10 -0.52 14.66
CA GLU A 118 -9.99 -1.20 15.33
C GLU A 118 -9.91 -2.68 14.97
N GLU A 119 -11.03 -3.34 14.79
CA GLU A 119 -11.06 -4.76 14.44
C GLU A 119 -10.51 -5.01 13.03
N THR A 120 -10.97 -4.23 12.05
CA THR A 120 -10.51 -4.34 10.66
C THR A 120 -9.03 -4.00 10.55
N LYS A 121 -8.60 -2.94 11.24
CA LYS A 121 -7.18 -2.55 11.30
C LYS A 121 -6.33 -3.70 11.83
N LYS A 122 -6.76 -4.34 12.90
CA LYS A 122 -6.04 -5.46 13.52
C LYS A 122 -5.94 -6.65 12.58
N ILE A 123 -7.04 -7.01 11.92
CA ILE A 123 -7.07 -8.13 10.96
C ILE A 123 -6.13 -7.87 9.80
N ARG A 124 -6.22 -6.70 9.18
CA ARG A 124 -5.39 -6.34 8.03
C ARG A 124 -3.92 -6.26 8.39
N SER A 125 -3.59 -5.66 9.52
CA SER A 125 -2.21 -5.57 10.03
C SER A 125 -1.62 -6.95 10.26
N LYS A 126 -2.40 -7.86 10.86
CA LYS A 126 -1.96 -9.23 11.12
C LYS A 126 -1.65 -10.00 9.84
N LEU A 127 -2.46 -9.84 8.81
CA LEU A 127 -2.24 -10.49 7.52
C LEU A 127 -0.92 -10.05 6.87
N ILE A 128 -0.63 -8.76 6.94
CA ILE A 128 0.62 -8.22 6.41
C ILE A 128 1.81 -8.78 7.18
N VAL A 129 1.75 -8.76 8.52
CA VAL A 129 2.82 -9.26 9.38
C VAL A 129 3.05 -10.76 9.18
N GLN A 130 1.99 -11.53 9.00
CA GLN A 130 2.10 -12.97 8.72
C GLN A 130 2.92 -13.25 7.46
N TYR A 131 2.72 -12.47 6.42
CA TYR A 131 3.50 -12.60 5.18
C TYR A 131 4.99 -12.37 5.44
N LEU A 132 5.32 -11.43 6.32
CA LEU A 132 6.71 -11.05 6.61
C LEU A 132 7.47 -12.09 7.47
N LYS A 133 6.79 -13.02 8.03
CA LYS A 133 7.40 -14.12 8.77
C LYS A 133 7.70 -15.26 7.81
#